data_40032d5689e671201c23acdccf6afaa1
#
_entry.id   40032d5689e671201c23acdccf6afaa1
#
_cell.length_a   1.000
_cell.length_b   1.000
_cell.length_c   1.000
_cell.angle_alpha   90.00
_cell.angle_beta   90.00
_cell.angle_gamma   90.00
#
_symmetry.space_group_name_H-M   'P 1'
#
loop_
_entity.id
_entity.type
_entity.pdbx_description
1 polymer ?
#
loop_
_entity_poly.entity_id
_entity_poly.type
_entity_poly.pdbx_seq_one_letter_code
_entity_poly.pdbx_strand_id
1 'polypeptide(L)' 'MSRTVQRFEVEGEFIELNQLLKLAGFCGSGGEGKHLVAAGLVQVDGQVELRKTCKIRPGQRVWFDGQEIEVVPAGT' A
#
# COMPACT_ATOMS: atom_id res chain seq x y z
N MET A 1 -5.59 -21.34 -6.07
CA MET A 1 -4.95 -20.67 -4.95
C MET A 1 -5.60 -19.36 -4.68
N SER A 2 -5.89 -19.11 -3.42
CA SER A 2 -6.50 -17.85 -3.04
C SER A 2 -5.41 -16.82 -2.79
N ARG A 3 -5.71 -15.59 -3.14
CA ARG A 3 -4.86 -14.47 -2.86
C ARG A 3 -5.56 -13.62 -1.80
N THR A 4 -4.79 -13.09 -0.87
CA THR A 4 -5.34 -12.25 0.18
C THR A 4 -5.56 -10.86 -0.37
N VAL A 5 -6.80 -10.37 -0.25
CA VAL A 5 -7.15 -9.01 -0.64
C VAL A 5 -7.68 -8.30 0.61
N GLN A 6 -7.08 -7.17 0.94
CA GLN A 6 -7.44 -6.36 2.08
C GLN A 6 -7.95 -5.02 1.58
N ARG A 7 -9.06 -4.55 2.16
CA ARG A 7 -9.54 -3.20 1.88
C ARG A 7 -8.98 -2.24 2.90
N PHE A 8 -8.52 -1.10 2.44
CA PHE A 8 -8.01 -0.04 3.30
C PHE A 8 -8.74 1.26 2.98
N GLU A 9 -9.39 1.83 4.00
CA GLU A 9 -10.12 3.08 3.84
C GLU A 9 -9.18 4.25 4.07
N VAL A 10 -9.17 5.18 3.13
CA VAL A 10 -8.34 6.39 3.23
C VAL A 10 -9.24 7.57 3.56
N GLU A 11 -8.91 8.26 4.64
CA GLU A 11 -9.56 9.52 4.97
C GLU A 11 -8.81 10.64 4.27
N GLY A 12 -9.55 11.51 3.59
CA GLY A 12 -8.95 12.56 2.79
C GLY A 12 -8.60 12.07 1.39
N GLU A 13 -7.62 12.70 0.77
CA GLU A 13 -7.36 12.50 -0.66
C GLU A 13 -6.36 11.40 -0.95
N PHE A 14 -5.48 11.09 -0.02
CA PHE A 14 -4.44 10.09 -0.24
C PHE A 14 -3.82 9.62 1.08
N ILE A 15 -3.03 8.55 0.98
CA ILE A 15 -2.14 8.12 2.05
C ILE A 15 -0.76 7.86 1.43
N GLU A 16 0.31 8.14 2.15
CA GLU A 16 1.64 7.83 1.66
C GLU A 16 1.87 6.31 1.69
N LEU A 17 2.54 5.81 0.65
CA LEU A 17 2.71 4.37 0.46
C LEU A 17 3.36 3.69 1.68
N ASN A 18 4.43 4.27 2.23
CA ASN A 18 5.09 3.70 3.39
C ASN A 18 4.16 3.62 4.60
N GLN A 19 3.29 4.61 4.79
CA GLN A 19 2.33 4.60 5.88
C GLN A 19 1.24 3.57 5.65
N LEU A 20 0.80 3.42 4.41
CA LEU A 20 -0.19 2.40 4.05
C LEU A 20 0.31 1.01 4.42
N LEU A 21 1.57 0.71 4.08
CA LEU A 21 2.15 -0.61 4.38
C LEU A 21 2.18 -0.87 5.89
N LYS A 22 2.52 0.15 6.66
CA LYS A 22 2.53 0.04 8.12
C LYS A 22 1.13 -0.21 8.66
N LEU A 23 0.16 0.61 8.26
CA LEU A 23 -1.21 0.53 8.77
C LEU A 23 -1.93 -0.72 8.31
N ALA A 24 -1.55 -1.26 7.15
CA ALA A 24 -2.11 -2.51 6.66
C ALA A 24 -1.49 -3.74 7.34
N GLY A 25 -0.48 -3.54 8.18
CA GLY A 25 0.13 -4.63 8.93
C GLY A 25 1.26 -5.35 8.21
N PHE A 26 1.78 -4.80 7.11
CA PHE A 26 2.85 -5.45 6.35
C PHE A 26 4.23 -5.18 6.95
N CYS A 27 4.34 -4.18 7.80
CA CYS A 27 5.58 -3.86 8.49
C CYS A 27 5.25 -3.13 9.79
N GLY A 28 6.24 -3.01 10.66
CA GLY A 28 6.05 -2.46 12.00
C GLY A 28 6.18 -0.96 12.10
N SER A 29 6.71 -0.31 11.06
CA SER A 29 6.92 1.13 11.10
C SER A 29 6.93 1.72 9.70
N GLY A 30 6.76 3.05 9.61
CA GLY A 30 6.87 3.74 8.33
C GLY A 30 8.28 3.64 7.75
N GLY A 31 9.29 3.56 8.61
CA GLY A 31 10.68 3.37 8.15
C GLY A 31 10.88 2.03 7.48
N GLU A 32 10.29 0.97 8.04
CA GLU A 32 10.33 -0.34 7.40
C GLU A 32 9.58 -0.30 6.06
N GLY A 33 8.45 0.38 6.01
CA GLY A 33 7.71 0.54 4.77
C GLY A 33 8.55 1.19 3.69
N LYS A 34 9.34 2.19 4.04
CA LYS A 34 10.24 2.84 3.09
C LYS A 34 11.29 1.87 2.54
N HIS A 35 11.81 0.99 3.39
CA HIS A 35 12.77 -0.02 2.95
C HIS A 35 12.15 -1.00 1.97
N LEU A 36 10.92 -1.44 2.23
CA LEU A 36 10.23 -2.36 1.33
C LEU A 36 10.04 -1.74 -0.05
N VAL A 37 9.65 -0.49 -0.09
CA VAL A 37 9.45 0.23 -1.35
C VAL A 37 10.77 0.40 -2.09
N ALA A 38 11.81 0.84 -1.38
CA ALA A 38 13.12 1.06 -1.97
C ALA A 38 13.73 -0.23 -2.53
N ALA A 39 13.41 -1.37 -1.92
CA ALA A 39 13.91 -2.67 -2.37
C ALA A 39 13.18 -3.19 -3.62
N GLY A 40 12.16 -2.49 -4.11
CA GLY A 40 11.41 -2.91 -5.28
C GLY A 40 10.41 -4.02 -5.02
N LEU A 41 10.00 -4.21 -3.76
CA LEU A 41 9.12 -5.31 -3.36
C LEU A 41 7.65 -4.95 -3.45
N VAL A 42 7.33 -3.69 -3.72
CA VAL A 42 5.95 -3.18 -3.68
C VAL A 42 5.55 -2.72 -5.07
N GLN A 43 4.34 -3.10 -5.49
CA GLN A 43 3.77 -2.68 -6.76
C GLN A 43 2.51 -1.85 -6.49
N VAL A 44 2.31 -0.84 -7.32
CA VAL A 44 1.10 -0.02 -7.31
C VAL A 44 0.48 -0.11 -8.69
N ASP A 45 -0.78 -0.55 -8.74
CA ASP A 45 -1.51 -0.74 -9.99
C ASP A 45 -0.73 -1.60 -11.00
N GLY A 46 -0.04 -2.63 -10.47
CA GLY A 46 0.66 -3.60 -11.30
C GLY A 46 2.07 -3.23 -11.70
N GLN A 47 2.58 -2.09 -11.22
CA GLN A 47 3.94 -1.65 -11.55
C GLN A 47 4.75 -1.44 -10.28
N VAL A 48 6.03 -1.80 -10.31
CA VAL A 48 6.92 -1.57 -9.18
C VAL A 48 7.00 -0.07 -8.91
N GLU A 49 6.78 0.29 -7.65
CA GLU A 49 6.85 1.67 -7.21
C GLU A 49 8.07 1.85 -6.31
N LEU A 50 8.96 2.76 -6.67
CA LEU A 50 10.17 2.99 -5.89
C LEU A 50 10.12 4.27 -5.07
N ARG A 51 9.10 5.09 -5.26
CA ARG A 51 8.93 6.31 -4.46
C ARG A 51 8.35 5.93 -3.10
N LYS A 52 9.16 6.11 -2.07
CA LYS A 52 8.84 5.65 -0.71
C LYS A 52 7.58 6.29 -0.14
N THR A 53 7.35 7.54 -0.47
CA THR A 53 6.21 8.31 0.02
C THR A 53 5.22 8.63 -1.11
N CYS A 54 5.15 7.75 -2.10
CA CYS A 54 4.19 7.89 -3.20
C CYS A 54 2.78 8.07 -2.65
N LYS A 55 2.04 9.01 -3.17
CA LYS A 55 0.66 9.27 -2.73
C LYS A 55 -0.28 8.23 -3.34
N ILE A 56 -0.92 7.46 -2.48
CA ILE A 56 -1.87 6.43 -2.90
C ILE A 56 -3.28 6.94 -2.66
N ARG A 57 -4.10 6.91 -3.69
CA ARG A 57 -5.45 7.43 -3.67
C ARG A 57 -6.48 6.32 -3.76
N PRO A 58 -7.71 6.58 -3.31
CA PRO A 58 -8.79 5.60 -3.49
C PRO A 58 -8.92 5.19 -4.96
N GLY A 59 -9.13 3.90 -5.17
CA GLY A 59 -9.18 3.32 -6.51
C GLY A 59 -7.90 2.64 -6.93
N GLN A 60 -6.80 2.86 -6.23
CA GLN A 60 -5.54 2.21 -6.54
C GLN A 60 -5.40 0.90 -5.77
N ARG A 61 -4.52 0.04 -6.26
CA ARG A 61 -4.24 -1.25 -5.62
C ARG A 61 -2.75 -1.38 -5.39
N VAL A 62 -2.41 -1.93 -4.23
CA VAL A 62 -1.02 -2.09 -3.81
C VAL A 62 -0.76 -3.56 -3.58
N TRP A 63 0.37 -4.06 -4.08
CA TRP A 63 0.78 -5.46 -3.96
C TRP A 63 2.07 -5.57 -3.19
N PHE A 64 2.10 -6.53 -2.28
CA PHE A 64 3.32 -6.87 -1.56
C PHE A 64 3.22 -8.32 -1.10
N ASP A 65 4.26 -9.10 -1.41
CA ASP A 65 4.39 -10.47 -0.91
C ASP A 65 3.14 -11.34 -1.13
N GLY A 66 2.59 -11.27 -2.35
CA GLY A 66 1.42 -12.06 -2.70
C GLY A 66 0.11 -11.56 -2.12
N GLN A 67 0.13 -10.43 -1.44
CA GLN A 67 -1.07 -9.82 -0.85
C GLN A 67 -1.42 -8.54 -1.59
N GLU A 68 -2.71 -8.25 -1.65
CA GLU A 68 -3.20 -7.07 -2.33
C GLU A 68 -3.96 -6.18 -1.37
N ILE A 69 -3.75 -4.88 -1.46
CA ILE A 69 -4.55 -3.89 -0.75
C ILE A 69 -5.37 -3.14 -1.78
N GLU A 70 -6.68 -3.16 -1.61
CA GLU A 70 -7.59 -2.33 -2.39
C GLU A 70 -7.86 -1.07 -1.59
N VAL A 71 -7.46 0.07 -2.13
CA VAL A 71 -7.62 1.36 -1.44
C VAL A 71 -8.97 1.94 -1.81
N VAL A 72 -9.76 2.26 -0.79
CA VAL A 72 -11.12 2.78 -0.99
C VAL A 72 -11.29 4.06 -0.19
N PRO A 73 -12.26 4.92 -0.57
CA PRO A 73 -12.52 6.12 0.23
C PRO A 73 -13.19 5.75 1.56
N ALA A 74 -12.86 6.49 2.62
CA ALA A 74 -13.48 6.28 3.92
C ALA A 74 -14.98 6.54 3.84
N GLY A 75 -15.74 5.79 4.63
CA GLY A 75 -17.18 5.94 4.65
C GLY A 75 -17.92 5.20 3.54
N THR A 76 -17.23 4.35 2.82
CA THR A 76 -17.80 3.56 1.73
C THR A 76 -18.37 2.25 2.25
#